data_164457562707277e064a16489b8a7fbb
#
_entry.id   164457562707277e064a16489b8a7fbb
#
_cell.length_a   1.000
_cell.length_b   1.000
_cell.length_c   1.000
_cell.angle_alpha   90.00
_cell.angle_beta   90.00
_cell.angle_gamma   90.00
#
_symmetry.space_group_name_H-M   'P 1'
#
loop_
_entity.id
_entity.type
_entity.pdbx_description
1 polymer ?
#
loop_
_entity_poly.entity_id
_entity_poly.type
_entity_poly.pdbx_seq_one_letter_code
_entity_poly.pdbx_strand_id
1 'polypeptide(L)'
;MEKPYNDIIVIPGEGCGGCISSATYFVTENYESLRDVAIVFTGVQDTKLLKNQIGDEFLNKENVFIDSNNFLMKREVRSSYPYTLKMSSSRVTDFTLFEEAYFLNSK
;
A
#
# COMPACT_ATOMS: atom_id res chain seq x y z
N MET A 1 -12.49 -0.81 -4.92
CA MET A 1 -12.11 0.61 -5.07
C MET A 1 -12.95 1.26 -6.15
N GLU A 2 -13.55 2.37 -5.82
CA GLU A 2 -14.41 3.06 -6.78
C GLU A 2 -13.66 4.00 -7.72
N LYS A 3 -12.52 4.53 -7.26
CA LYS A 3 -11.71 5.41 -8.08
C LYS A 3 -10.71 4.61 -8.90
N PRO A 4 -10.49 5.00 -10.16
CA PRO A 4 -9.49 4.34 -11.00
C PRO A 4 -8.09 4.86 -10.68
N TYR A 5 -7.43 4.24 -9.73
CA TYR A 5 -6.06 4.60 -9.39
C TYR A 5 -5.09 3.97 -10.40
N ASN A 6 -4.09 4.74 -10.81
CA ASN A 6 -3.09 4.24 -11.74
C ASN A 6 -1.99 3.46 -11.02
N ASP A 7 -1.74 3.78 -9.77
CA ASP A 7 -0.73 3.10 -8.95
C ASP A 7 -1.35 2.66 -7.64
N ILE A 8 -0.98 1.47 -7.21
CA ILE A 8 -1.41 0.93 -5.93
C ILE A 8 -0.18 0.48 -5.17
N ILE A 9 0.06 1.07 -4.01
CA ILE A 9 1.14 0.63 -3.12
C ILE A 9 0.55 -0.42 -2.18
N VAL A 10 1.14 -1.62 -2.18
CA VAL A 10 0.68 -2.71 -1.32
C VAL A 10 1.74 -2.94 -0.25
N ILE A 11 1.32 -2.86 1.01
CA ILE A 11 2.22 -3.05 2.15
C ILE A 11 1.77 -4.30 2.90
N PRO A 12 2.57 -5.38 2.87
CA PRO A 12 2.20 -6.61 3.59
C PRO A 12 2.41 -6.45 5.09
N GLY A 13 1.65 -7.20 5.87
CA GLY A 13 1.78 -7.16 7.33
C GLY A 13 2.90 -8.03 7.85
N GLU A 14 3.43 -8.94 7.03
CA GLU A 14 4.51 -9.84 7.40
C GLU A 14 5.55 -9.92 6.31
N GLY A 15 6.79 -10.12 6.69
CA GLY A 15 7.89 -10.26 5.75
C GLY A 15 9.07 -9.42 6.18
N CYS A 16 9.63 -8.65 5.25
CA CYS A 16 10.77 -7.79 5.54
C CYS A 16 10.36 -6.63 6.45
N GLY A 17 10.59 -6.77 7.77
CA GLY A 17 10.15 -5.78 8.75
C GLY A 17 10.68 -4.38 8.46
N GLY A 18 11.95 -4.26 8.13
CA GLY A 18 12.55 -2.97 7.82
C GLY A 18 11.97 -2.34 6.56
N CYS A 19 11.70 -3.17 5.55
CA CYS A 19 11.12 -2.70 4.30
C CYS A 19 9.69 -2.22 4.52
N ILE A 20 8.93 -2.97 5.33
CA ILE A 20 7.55 -2.64 5.66
C ILE A 20 7.51 -1.33 6.45
N SER A 21 8.39 -1.19 7.45
CA SER A 21 8.44 0.03 8.25
C SER A 21 8.81 1.25 7.41
N SER A 22 9.77 1.08 6.50
CA SER A 22 10.18 2.18 5.62
C SER A 22 9.06 2.62 4.70
N ALA A 23 8.34 1.65 4.09
CA ALA A 23 7.24 1.97 3.21
C ALA A 23 6.09 2.64 3.97
N THR A 24 5.79 2.13 5.17
CA THR A 24 4.73 2.69 6.00
C THR A 24 5.06 4.13 6.38
N TYR A 25 6.30 4.36 6.79
CA TYR A 25 6.74 5.71 7.13
C TYR A 25 6.63 6.64 5.92
N PHE A 26 7.07 6.16 4.77
CA PHE A 26 7.03 6.96 3.55
C PHE A 26 5.59 7.39 3.20
N VAL A 27 4.64 6.45 3.22
CA VAL A 27 3.28 6.80 2.82
C VAL A 27 2.60 7.71 3.82
N THR A 28 2.90 7.58 5.11
CA THR A 28 2.30 8.47 6.11
C THR A 28 2.91 9.87 6.04
N GLU A 29 4.23 9.97 5.82
CA GLU A 29 4.92 11.26 5.80
C GLU A 29 4.70 12.03 4.50
N ASN A 30 4.42 11.31 3.41
CA ASN A 30 4.26 11.94 2.09
C ASN A 30 2.84 11.82 1.56
N TYR A 31 1.88 11.64 2.45
CA TYR A 31 0.50 11.39 2.04
C TYR A 31 -0.04 12.43 1.05
N GLU A 32 0.28 13.70 1.27
CA GLU A 32 -0.24 14.76 0.41
C GLU A 32 0.20 14.60 -1.05
N SER A 33 1.37 14.02 -1.25
CA SER A 33 1.88 13.74 -2.59
C SER A 33 1.33 12.46 -3.20
N LEU A 34 0.64 11.65 -2.38
CA LEU A 34 0.18 10.32 -2.79
C LEU A 34 -1.34 10.23 -2.89
N ARG A 35 -2.02 11.35 -2.98
CA ARG A 35 -3.49 11.34 -2.98
C ARG A 35 -4.09 10.65 -4.20
N ASP A 36 -3.31 10.52 -5.28
CA ASP A 36 -3.73 9.82 -6.49
C ASP A 36 -3.34 8.34 -6.49
N VAL A 37 -2.76 7.88 -5.40
CA VAL A 37 -2.25 6.52 -5.27
C VAL A 37 -3.08 5.80 -4.23
N ALA A 38 -3.52 4.58 -4.53
CA ALA A 38 -4.19 3.77 -3.52
C ALA A 38 -3.13 3.09 -2.66
N ILE A 39 -3.36 3.05 -1.36
CA ILE A 39 -2.45 2.44 -0.39
C ILE A 39 -3.21 1.31 0.28
N VAL A 40 -2.73 0.08 0.13
CA VAL A 40 -3.42 -1.10 0.63
C VAL A 40 -2.53 -1.85 1.61
N PHE A 41 -3.06 -2.08 2.81
CA PHE A 41 -2.40 -2.92 3.80
C PHE A 41 -3.01 -4.31 3.73
N THR A 42 -2.19 -5.32 3.47
CA THR A 42 -2.66 -6.70 3.35
C THR A 42 -1.90 -7.58 4.34
N GLY A 43 -2.46 -8.74 4.66
CA GLY A 43 -1.82 -9.65 5.60
C GLY A 43 -1.80 -9.11 7.02
N VAL A 44 -2.73 -8.21 7.35
CA VAL A 44 -2.81 -7.60 8.68
C VAL A 44 -3.50 -8.59 9.61
N GLN A 45 -2.78 -9.03 10.64
CA GLN A 45 -3.33 -9.98 11.60
C GLN A 45 -4.03 -9.28 12.77
N ASP A 46 -3.58 -8.09 13.11
CA ASP A 46 -4.15 -7.33 14.22
C ASP A 46 -4.39 -5.89 13.79
N THR A 47 -5.66 -5.59 13.46
CA THR A 47 -6.00 -4.24 13.01
C THR A 47 -5.87 -3.21 14.12
N LYS A 48 -6.03 -3.61 15.37
CA LYS A 48 -5.86 -2.68 16.48
C LYS A 48 -4.41 -2.24 16.61
N LEU A 49 -3.49 -3.18 16.41
CA LEU A 49 -2.07 -2.85 16.44
C LEU A 49 -1.72 -1.92 15.29
N LEU A 50 -2.25 -2.19 14.11
CA LEU A 50 -2.02 -1.33 12.95
C LEU A 50 -2.54 0.08 13.22
N LYS A 51 -3.72 0.20 13.79
CA LYS A 51 -4.29 1.51 14.14
C LYS A 51 -3.42 2.26 15.15
N ASN A 52 -2.87 1.53 16.11
CA ASN A 52 -1.99 2.15 17.11
C ASN A 52 -0.69 2.65 16.50
N GLN A 53 -0.16 1.93 15.51
CA GLN A 53 1.10 2.28 14.87
C GLN A 53 0.95 3.42 13.88
N ILE A 54 -0.13 3.48 13.16
CA ILE A 54 -0.32 4.41 12.06
C ILE A 54 -1.29 5.54 12.40
N GLY A 55 -2.31 5.23 13.19
CA GLY A 55 -3.34 6.18 13.58
C GLY A 55 -4.61 6.04 12.75
N ASP A 56 -5.74 6.27 13.41
CA ASP A 56 -7.05 6.16 12.76
C ASP A 56 -7.21 7.20 11.66
N GLU A 57 -6.66 8.38 11.87
CA GLU A 57 -6.82 9.45 10.90
C GLU A 57 -6.27 9.05 9.53
N PHE A 58 -5.06 8.47 9.51
CA PHE A 58 -4.47 8.04 8.25
C PHE A 58 -5.28 6.88 7.64
N LEU A 59 -5.68 5.91 8.46
CA LEU A 59 -6.39 4.74 7.97
C LEU A 59 -7.80 5.06 7.46
N ASN A 60 -8.32 6.23 7.81
CA ASN A 60 -9.64 6.66 7.34
C ASN A 60 -9.58 7.52 6.07
N LYS A 61 -8.40 7.75 5.52
CA LYS A 61 -8.27 8.48 4.26
C LYS A 61 -8.92 7.69 3.14
N GLU A 62 -9.50 8.39 2.16
CA GLU A 62 -10.30 7.74 1.12
C GLU A 62 -9.51 6.82 0.19
N ASN A 63 -8.21 7.02 0.09
CA ASN A 63 -7.36 6.19 -0.77
C ASN A 63 -6.54 5.16 0.01
N VAL A 64 -6.85 4.96 1.28
CA VAL A 64 -6.18 3.98 2.13
C VAL A 64 -7.15 2.85 2.44
N PHE A 65 -6.72 1.62 2.20
CA PHE A 65 -7.56 0.43 2.34
C PHE A 65 -6.86 -0.65 3.16
N ILE A 66 -7.65 -1.44 3.87
CA ILE A 66 -7.15 -2.62 4.56
C ILE A 66 -7.79 -3.83 3.88
N ASP A 67 -6.95 -4.74 3.38
CA ASP A 67 -7.40 -5.97 2.75
C ASP A 67 -7.75 -6.99 3.83
N SER A 68 -8.92 -6.86 4.43
CA SER A 68 -9.35 -7.66 5.56
C SER A 68 -9.44 -9.16 5.26
N ASN A 69 -9.73 -9.48 4.02
CA ASN A 69 -9.89 -10.87 3.60
C ASN A 69 -8.58 -11.48 3.10
N ASN A 70 -7.49 -10.73 3.18
CA ASN A 70 -6.16 -11.15 2.72
C ASN A 70 -6.19 -11.63 1.27
N PHE A 71 -7.00 -10.96 0.46
CA PHE A 71 -7.16 -11.31 -0.94
C PHE A 71 -5.82 -11.28 -1.69
N LEU A 72 -5.04 -10.23 -1.45
CA LEU A 72 -3.74 -10.08 -2.13
C LEU A 72 -2.72 -11.09 -1.64
N MET A 73 -2.86 -11.59 -0.42
CA MET A 73 -1.96 -12.61 0.10
C MET A 73 -2.21 -13.99 -0.50
N LYS A 74 -3.37 -14.17 -1.13
CA LYS A 74 -3.73 -15.44 -1.73
C LYS A 74 -3.40 -15.49 -3.21
N ARG A 75 -2.96 -14.40 -3.78
CA ARG A 75 -2.66 -14.32 -5.20
C ARG A 75 -1.19 -14.55 -5.46
N GLU A 76 -0.87 -14.79 -6.73
CA GLU A 76 0.52 -15.00 -7.14
C GLU A 76 1.39 -13.77 -6.93
N VAL A 77 0.76 -12.60 -6.82
CA VAL A 77 1.48 -11.35 -6.58
C VAL A 77 1.88 -11.16 -5.12
N ARG A 78 1.58 -12.14 -4.27
CA ARG A 78 1.96 -12.07 -2.87
C ARG A 78 3.47 -11.87 -2.72
N SER A 79 3.86 -10.99 -1.81
CA SER A 79 5.26 -10.69 -1.60
C SER A 79 5.53 -10.42 -0.11
N SER A 80 6.76 -10.72 0.33
CA SER A 80 7.22 -10.35 1.67
C SER A 80 7.73 -8.92 1.71
N TYR A 81 7.80 -8.26 0.56
CA TYR A 81 8.26 -6.87 0.44
C TYR A 81 7.12 -6.01 -0.05
N PRO A 82 7.08 -4.73 0.36
CA PRO A 82 6.11 -3.80 -0.23
C PRO A 82 6.30 -3.74 -1.75
N TYR A 83 5.21 -3.58 -2.47
CA TYR A 83 5.29 -3.54 -3.92
C TYR A 83 4.27 -2.57 -4.48
N THR A 84 4.42 -2.24 -5.76
CA THR A 84 3.54 -1.33 -6.47
C THR A 84 2.92 -2.06 -7.65
N LEU A 85 1.61 -1.94 -7.78
CA LEU A 85 0.90 -2.43 -8.95
C LEU A 85 0.54 -1.24 -9.81
N LYS A 86 0.82 -1.33 -11.11
CA LYS A 86 0.39 -0.32 -12.06
C LYS A 86 -0.87 -0.79 -12.71
N MET A 87 -1.83 0.13 -12.83
CA MET A 87 -3.17 -0.20 -13.31
C MET A 87 -3.49 0.61 -14.56
N SER A 88 -4.23 -0.01 -15.45
CA SER A 88 -4.79 0.67 -16.61
C SER A 88 -6.17 0.08 -16.86
N SER A 89 -7.19 0.93 -16.87
CA SER A 89 -8.57 0.50 -17.10
C SER A 89 -8.99 -0.67 -16.20
N SER A 90 -8.64 -0.58 -14.93
CA SER A 90 -8.97 -1.57 -13.89
C SER A 90 -8.22 -2.90 -14.05
N ARG A 91 -7.15 -2.91 -14.85
CA ARG A 91 -6.32 -4.10 -15.05
C ARG A 91 -4.91 -3.81 -14.57
N VAL A 92 -4.28 -4.82 -13.96
CA VAL A 92 -2.89 -4.72 -13.54
C VAL A 92 -2.02 -4.86 -14.79
N THR A 93 -1.20 -3.84 -15.06
CA THR A 93 -0.31 -3.84 -16.23
C THR A 93 1.14 -4.09 -15.86
N ASP A 94 1.50 -3.88 -14.59
CA ASP A 94 2.88 -4.10 -14.17
C ASP A 94 2.94 -4.31 -12.66
N PHE A 95 4.01 -4.97 -12.23
CA PHE A 95 4.29 -5.25 -10.82
C PHE A 95 5.76 -4.92 -10.59
N THR A 96 6.05 -4.06 -9.62
CA THR A 96 7.41 -3.72 -9.25
C THR A 96 7.52 -3.64 -7.74
N LEU A 97 8.72 -3.93 -7.21
CA LEU A 97 8.94 -3.71 -5.79
C LEU A 97 8.83 -2.21 -5.50
N PHE A 98 8.39 -1.88 -4.30
CA PHE A 98 8.20 -0.49 -3.92
C PHE A 98 9.52 0.28 -3.93
N GLU A 99 9.52 1.45 -4.56
CA GLU A 99 10.66 2.36 -4.57
C GLU A 99 10.18 3.78 -4.31
N GLU A 100 10.74 4.41 -3.30
CA GLU A 100 10.37 5.78 -2.95
C GLU A 100 10.66 6.76 -4.09
N ALA A 101 11.78 6.54 -4.77
CA ALA A 101 12.20 7.44 -5.85
C ALA A 101 11.16 7.57 -6.95
N TYR A 102 10.47 6.48 -7.26
CA TYR A 102 9.44 6.52 -8.29
C TYR A 102 8.38 7.57 -7.97
N PHE A 103 7.93 7.60 -6.71
CA PHE A 103 6.86 8.51 -6.32
C PHE A 103 7.35 9.93 -6.11
N LEU A 104 8.58 10.10 -5.67
CA LEU A 104 9.15 11.42 -5.46
C LEU A 104 9.51 12.11 -6.77
N ASN A 105 9.96 11.34 -7.76
CA ASN A 105 10.42 11.90 -9.03
C ASN A 105 9.32 12.10 -10.06
N SER A 106 8.12 11.59 -9.80
CA SER A 106 7.01 11.70 -10.74
C SER A 106 6.23 13.00 -10.57
N LYS A 107 6.68 13.88 -9.72
CA LYS A 107 6.02 15.15 -9.44
C LYS A 107 6.57 16.26 -10.31
#